data_069483406b3b3e6dcdcd28b3561a8f72
#
_entry.id   069483406b3b3e6dcdcd28b3561a8f72
#
_cell.length_a   1.000
_cell.length_b   1.000
_cell.length_c   1.000
_cell.angle_alpha   90.00
_cell.angle_beta   90.00
_cell.angle_gamma   90.00
#
_symmetry.space_group_name_H-M   'P 1'
#
loop_
_entity.id
_entity.type
_entity.pdbx_description
1 polymer ?
#
loop_
_entity_poly.entity_id
_entity_poly.type
_entity_poly.pdbx_seq_one_letter_code
_entity_poly.pdbx_strand_id
1 'polypeptide(L)'
;MDDGTMETAALRIGCKVNLTLRITGVRPNGWHELDTVFLPLDEPSDTLRLALRPGGGLALHCAEPGIDPENNTLTKAYRLFTEASGFRPGVEAVLEKGIPHGAGLGGGSADAAALLGWLNARAPEPLPLPE
;
A
#
# COMPACT_ATOMS: atom_id res chain seq x y z
N MET A 1 4.00 32.19 -2.06
CA MET A 1 5.15 31.54 -2.66
C MET A 1 5.40 30.21 -2.00
N ASP A 2 5.61 29.23 -2.78
CA ASP A 2 6.04 27.98 -2.22
C ASP A 2 7.49 28.16 -1.71
N ASP A 3 7.70 27.89 -0.46
CA ASP A 3 8.99 27.99 0.20
C ASP A 3 9.85 26.75 -0.01
N GLY A 4 9.46 25.87 -0.91
CA GLY A 4 10.11 24.60 -1.13
C GLY A 4 9.60 23.48 -0.24
N THR A 5 8.55 23.73 0.56
CA THR A 5 7.94 22.65 1.31
C THR A 5 7.35 21.63 0.37
N MET A 6 7.63 20.37 0.65
CA MET A 6 7.03 19.27 -0.07
C MET A 6 5.69 18.92 0.56
N GLU A 7 4.77 18.47 -0.27
CA GLU A 7 3.53 17.91 0.23
C GLU A 7 3.84 16.66 1.03
N THR A 8 3.30 16.60 2.24
CA THR A 8 3.48 15.46 3.13
C THR A 8 2.15 14.90 3.59
N ALA A 9 2.15 13.64 3.94
CA ALA A 9 0.97 12.97 4.49
C ALA A 9 1.42 11.93 5.51
N ALA A 10 0.57 11.68 6.49
CA ALA A 10 0.74 10.56 7.41
C ALA A 10 -0.55 9.75 7.39
N LEU A 11 -0.47 8.52 6.90
CA LEU A 11 -1.61 7.64 6.74
C LEU A 11 -1.55 6.54 7.79
N ARG A 12 -2.62 6.42 8.54
CA ARG A 12 -2.77 5.32 9.49
C ARG A 12 -3.58 4.22 8.82
N ILE A 13 -3.01 3.03 8.80
CA ILE A 13 -3.55 1.90 8.05
C ILE A 13 -3.87 0.79 9.03
N GLY A 14 -5.15 0.54 9.25
CA GLY A 14 -5.61 -0.53 10.10
C GLY A 14 -5.45 -1.89 9.44
N CYS A 15 -5.86 -2.92 10.13
CA CYS A 15 -5.80 -4.29 9.67
C CYS A 15 -7.19 -4.89 9.52
N LYS A 16 -7.24 -6.14 9.12
CA LYS A 16 -8.49 -6.88 9.03
C LYS A 16 -8.32 -8.27 9.65
N VAL A 17 -9.42 -8.81 10.13
CA VAL A 17 -9.49 -10.18 10.62
C VAL A 17 -10.55 -10.91 9.81
N ASN A 18 -10.22 -12.11 9.36
CA ASN A 18 -11.21 -12.99 8.75
C ASN A 18 -11.97 -13.71 9.87
N LEU A 19 -13.26 -13.39 9.99
CA LEU A 19 -14.11 -14.07 10.96
C LEU A 19 -14.49 -15.45 10.49
N THR A 20 -14.71 -15.60 9.19
CA THR A 20 -14.98 -16.90 8.58
C THR A 20 -14.23 -16.97 7.27
N LEU A 21 -13.77 -18.18 6.93
CA LEU A 21 -13.15 -18.43 5.63
C LEU A 21 -13.55 -19.82 5.19
N ARG A 22 -14.23 -19.92 4.05
CA ARG A 22 -14.66 -21.19 3.50
C ARG A 22 -14.42 -21.19 1.99
N ILE A 23 -13.81 -22.27 1.52
CA ILE A 23 -13.66 -22.49 0.09
C ILE A 23 -14.97 -23.07 -0.41
N THR A 24 -15.66 -22.36 -1.30
CA THR A 24 -16.96 -22.76 -1.83
C THR A 24 -16.88 -23.45 -3.18
N GLY A 25 -15.71 -23.36 -3.83
CA GLY A 25 -15.50 -24.03 -5.10
C GLY A 25 -14.12 -23.81 -5.65
N VAL A 26 -13.82 -24.53 -6.72
CA VAL A 26 -12.57 -24.35 -7.47
C VAL A 26 -12.97 -24.05 -8.92
N ARG A 27 -12.48 -22.92 -9.43
CA ARG A 27 -12.75 -22.51 -10.82
C ARG A 27 -11.92 -23.32 -11.80
N PRO A 28 -12.33 -23.42 -13.07
CA PRO A 28 -11.58 -24.16 -14.07
C PRO A 28 -10.12 -23.71 -14.24
N ASN A 29 -9.83 -22.44 -13.92
CA ASN A 29 -8.46 -21.91 -13.98
C ASN A 29 -7.62 -22.24 -12.75
N GLY A 30 -8.15 -23.02 -11.80
CA GLY A 30 -7.46 -23.40 -10.58
C GLY A 30 -7.66 -22.45 -9.40
N TRP A 31 -8.32 -21.31 -9.60
CA TRP A 31 -8.60 -20.38 -8.52
C TRP A 31 -9.72 -20.90 -7.64
N HIS A 32 -9.56 -20.68 -6.33
CA HIS A 32 -10.58 -21.04 -5.36
C HIS A 32 -11.61 -19.93 -5.20
N GLU A 33 -12.86 -20.31 -5.04
CA GLU A 33 -13.90 -19.37 -4.63
C GLU A 33 -13.97 -19.40 -3.10
N LEU A 34 -14.06 -18.21 -2.50
CA LEU A 34 -14.04 -18.04 -1.07
C LEU A 34 -15.32 -17.36 -0.59
N ASP A 35 -15.78 -17.84 0.57
CA ASP A 35 -16.82 -17.18 1.33
C ASP A 35 -16.18 -16.73 2.65
N THR A 36 -16.12 -15.42 2.86
CA THR A 36 -15.42 -14.87 4.01
C THR A 36 -16.12 -13.63 4.54
N VAL A 37 -16.02 -13.42 5.83
CA VAL A 37 -16.46 -12.19 6.49
C VAL A 37 -15.24 -11.52 7.09
N PHE A 38 -14.98 -10.27 6.71
CA PHE A 38 -13.89 -9.47 7.24
C PHE A 38 -14.37 -8.54 8.33
N LEU A 39 -13.58 -8.39 9.37
CA LEU A 39 -13.76 -7.36 10.38
C LEU A 39 -12.60 -6.40 10.28
N PRO A 40 -12.82 -5.14 9.83
CA PRO A 40 -11.75 -4.15 9.85
C PRO A 40 -11.51 -3.68 11.28
N LEU A 41 -10.23 -3.47 11.60
CA LEU A 41 -9.79 -3.02 12.92
C LEU A 41 -8.89 -1.81 12.77
N ASP A 42 -9.04 -0.84 13.67
CA ASP A 42 -8.15 0.31 13.70
C ASP A 42 -6.78 -0.03 14.30
N GLU A 43 -6.74 -1.02 15.16
CA GLU A 43 -5.51 -1.51 15.79
C GLU A 43 -5.44 -3.04 15.70
N PRO A 44 -4.23 -3.60 15.50
CA PRO A 44 -2.97 -2.91 15.24
C PRO A 44 -2.99 -2.16 13.91
N SER A 45 -2.13 -1.17 13.77
CA SER A 45 -2.07 -0.35 12.57
C SER A 45 -0.63 -0.08 12.15
N ASP A 46 -0.44 0.17 10.85
CA ASP A 46 0.79 0.72 10.32
C ASP A 46 0.62 2.22 10.14
N THR A 47 1.73 2.95 10.18
CA THR A 47 1.75 4.35 9.77
C THR A 47 2.66 4.51 8.57
N LEU A 48 2.13 5.08 7.50
CA LEU A 48 2.89 5.37 6.29
C LEU A 48 2.99 6.88 6.15
N ARG A 49 4.23 7.40 6.27
CA ARG A 49 4.50 8.82 6.10
C ARG A 49 5.06 9.02 4.71
N LEU A 50 4.48 9.92 3.96
CA LEU A 50 4.79 10.15 2.56
C LEU A 50 5.14 11.60 2.34
N ALA A 51 6.15 11.85 1.52
CA ALA A 51 6.53 13.18 1.09
C ALA A 51 6.94 13.14 -0.37
N LEU A 52 6.50 14.12 -1.15
CA LEU A 52 7.03 14.33 -2.49
C LEU A 52 8.42 14.96 -2.37
N ARG A 53 9.31 14.59 -3.28
CA ARG A 53 10.66 15.14 -3.34
C ARG A 53 11.09 15.36 -4.77
N PRO A 54 12.12 16.17 -5.01
CA PRO A 54 12.67 16.36 -6.36
C PRO A 54 13.21 15.05 -6.91
N GLY A 55 13.20 14.93 -8.23
CA GLY A 55 13.64 13.73 -8.91
C GLY A 55 12.53 12.71 -9.04
N GLY A 56 12.88 11.50 -9.39
CA GLY A 56 11.93 10.40 -9.50
C GLY A 56 12.29 9.29 -8.54
N GLY A 57 11.40 8.33 -8.45
CA GLY A 57 11.63 7.11 -7.72
C GLY A 57 11.14 7.15 -6.28
N LEU A 58 11.01 5.97 -5.72
CA LEU A 58 10.56 5.75 -4.35
C LEU A 58 11.76 5.44 -3.47
N ALA A 59 11.96 6.21 -2.42
CA ALA A 59 12.88 5.87 -1.33
C ALA A 59 12.06 5.46 -0.13
N LEU A 60 12.17 4.19 0.25
CA LEU A 60 11.43 3.63 1.37
C LEU A 60 12.36 3.37 2.55
N HIS A 61 11.95 3.82 3.71
CA HIS A 61 12.63 3.59 4.97
C HIS A 61 11.70 2.78 5.88
N CYS A 62 12.17 1.62 6.30
CA CYS A 62 11.43 0.77 7.22
C CYS A 62 12.43 0.03 8.11
N ALA A 63 12.27 0.18 9.42
CA ALA A 63 13.17 -0.46 10.38
C ALA A 63 12.81 -1.92 10.66
N GLU A 64 11.69 -2.39 10.14
CA GLU A 64 11.21 -3.74 10.41
C GLU A 64 12.12 -4.79 9.78
N PRO A 65 12.65 -5.75 10.56
CA PRO A 65 13.42 -6.85 9.99
C PRO A 65 12.55 -7.68 9.03
N GLY A 66 13.16 -8.14 7.95
CA GLY A 66 12.46 -8.95 6.96
C GLY A 66 11.77 -8.17 5.86
N ILE A 67 11.79 -6.85 5.93
CA ILE A 67 11.30 -6.00 4.84
C ILE A 67 12.49 -5.39 4.13
N ASP A 68 12.70 -5.80 2.88
CA ASP A 68 13.74 -5.25 2.03
C ASP A 68 13.22 -3.93 1.43
N PRO A 69 13.87 -2.78 1.69
CA PRO A 69 13.39 -1.49 1.15
C PRO A 69 13.33 -1.44 -0.37
N GLU A 70 14.10 -2.26 -1.06
CA GLU A 70 14.13 -2.24 -2.53
C GLU A 70 13.28 -3.33 -3.17
N ASN A 71 12.80 -4.29 -2.40
CA ASN A 71 12.01 -5.39 -2.93
C ASN A 71 10.92 -5.79 -1.94
N ASN A 72 9.82 -5.05 -1.97
CA ASN A 72 8.69 -5.28 -1.10
C ASN A 72 7.39 -4.88 -1.81
N THR A 73 6.27 -5.05 -1.16
CA THR A 73 4.96 -4.78 -1.75
C THR A 73 4.79 -3.31 -2.13
N LEU A 74 5.29 -2.39 -1.31
CA LEU A 74 5.19 -0.95 -1.60
C LEU A 74 6.02 -0.58 -2.83
N THR A 75 7.24 -1.08 -2.92
CA THR A 75 8.12 -0.82 -4.05
C THR A 75 7.54 -1.37 -5.35
N LYS A 76 6.97 -2.57 -5.28
CA LYS A 76 6.29 -3.17 -6.43
C LYS A 76 5.06 -2.37 -6.85
N ALA A 77 4.28 -1.92 -5.88
CA ALA A 77 3.10 -1.10 -6.16
C ALA A 77 3.48 0.21 -6.84
N TYR A 78 4.50 0.90 -6.34
CA TYR A 78 5.00 2.12 -6.96
C TYR A 78 5.41 1.88 -8.41
N ARG A 79 6.19 0.84 -8.66
CA ARG A 79 6.67 0.52 -10.01
C ARG A 79 5.52 0.24 -10.96
N LEU A 80 4.57 -0.59 -10.54
CA LEU A 80 3.41 -0.91 -11.38
C LEU A 80 2.56 0.33 -11.66
N PHE A 81 2.38 1.18 -10.66
CA PHE A 81 1.64 2.41 -10.84
C PHE A 81 2.32 3.34 -11.84
N THR A 82 3.65 3.52 -11.74
CA THR A 82 4.38 4.39 -12.67
C THR A 82 4.35 3.85 -14.10
N GLU A 83 4.39 2.56 -14.26
CA GLU A 83 4.28 1.93 -15.58
C GLU A 83 2.90 2.16 -16.19
N ALA A 84 1.84 2.03 -15.38
CA ALA A 84 0.48 2.15 -15.85
C ALA A 84 0.07 3.62 -16.12
N SER A 85 0.51 4.53 -15.27
CA SER A 85 0.06 5.93 -15.31
C SER A 85 0.99 6.87 -16.07
N GLY A 86 2.27 6.51 -16.19
CA GLY A 86 3.30 7.41 -16.69
C GLY A 86 3.71 8.50 -15.70
N PHE A 87 3.05 8.59 -14.56
CA PHE A 87 3.37 9.53 -13.50
C PHE A 87 4.45 8.95 -12.60
N ARG A 88 5.61 9.61 -12.54
CA ARG A 88 6.79 9.10 -11.83
C ARG A 88 7.30 10.12 -10.81
N PRO A 89 6.51 10.42 -9.77
CA PRO A 89 6.93 11.40 -8.78
C PRO A 89 8.08 10.87 -7.94
N GLY A 90 8.93 11.74 -7.45
CA GLY A 90 9.86 11.40 -6.39
C GLY A 90 9.10 11.32 -5.08
N VAL A 91 9.23 10.20 -4.38
CA VAL A 91 8.51 9.95 -3.13
C VAL A 91 9.49 9.44 -2.08
N GLU A 92 9.44 10.05 -0.92
CA GLU A 92 10.10 9.53 0.27
C GLU A 92 9.03 8.97 1.18
N ALA A 93 9.19 7.71 1.56
CA ALA A 93 8.21 7.01 2.38
C ALA A 93 8.89 6.43 3.61
N VAL A 94 8.25 6.62 4.75
CA VAL A 94 8.66 5.99 6.01
C VAL A 94 7.52 5.12 6.49
N LEU A 95 7.76 3.83 6.59
CA LEU A 95 6.78 2.87 7.05
C LEU A 95 7.10 2.45 8.48
N GLU A 96 6.16 2.72 9.38
CA GLU A 96 6.21 2.28 10.76
C GLU A 96 5.21 1.12 10.91
N LYS A 97 5.76 -0.09 11.10
CA LYS A 97 4.93 -1.29 11.18
C LYS A 97 4.36 -1.46 12.59
N GLY A 98 3.05 -1.54 12.69
CA GLY A 98 2.37 -1.96 13.89
C GLY A 98 1.60 -3.26 13.68
N ILE A 99 1.35 -3.63 12.41
CA ILE A 99 0.70 -4.88 12.06
C ILE A 99 1.77 -5.95 11.91
N PRO A 100 1.67 -7.09 12.61
CA PRO A 100 2.68 -8.13 12.48
C PRO A 100 2.81 -8.62 11.04
N HIS A 101 4.05 -8.69 10.56
CA HIS A 101 4.35 -9.16 9.22
C HIS A 101 4.05 -10.65 9.09
N GLY A 102 3.32 -11.02 8.05
CA GLY A 102 3.01 -12.43 7.78
C GLY A 102 1.94 -13.02 8.68
N ALA A 103 1.25 -12.21 9.47
CA ALA A 103 0.22 -12.71 10.40
C ALA A 103 -1.16 -12.91 9.76
N GLY A 104 -1.30 -12.67 8.45
CA GLY A 104 -2.59 -12.81 7.78
C GLY A 104 -3.57 -11.68 8.03
N LEU A 105 -3.10 -10.56 8.56
CA LEU A 105 -3.94 -9.40 8.87
C LEU A 105 -4.04 -8.40 7.72
N GLY A 106 -3.45 -8.69 6.58
CA GLY A 106 -3.57 -7.88 5.38
C GLY A 106 -2.79 -6.57 5.39
N GLY A 107 -1.82 -6.42 6.30
CA GLY A 107 -1.10 -5.16 6.47
C GLY A 107 -0.32 -4.73 5.24
N GLY A 108 0.43 -5.65 4.63
CA GLY A 108 1.25 -5.32 3.46
C GLY A 108 0.40 -4.86 2.27
N SER A 109 -0.72 -5.56 2.02
CA SER A 109 -1.63 -5.18 0.94
C SER A 109 -2.34 -3.86 1.23
N ALA A 110 -2.71 -3.61 2.48
CA ALA A 110 -3.34 -2.36 2.88
C ALA A 110 -2.37 -1.19 2.76
N ASP A 111 -1.10 -1.38 3.13
CA ASP A 111 -0.05 -0.38 2.98
C ASP A 111 0.12 0.00 1.49
N ALA A 112 0.17 -1.01 0.63
CA ALA A 112 0.29 -0.79 -0.82
C ALA A 112 -0.93 -0.06 -1.38
N ALA A 113 -2.13 -0.43 -0.95
CA ALA A 113 -3.35 0.24 -1.40
C ALA A 113 -3.38 1.71 -0.97
N ALA A 114 -2.93 2.00 0.26
CA ALA A 114 -2.83 3.37 0.74
C ALA A 114 -1.86 4.20 -0.11
N LEU A 115 -0.70 3.64 -0.41
CA LEU A 115 0.27 4.31 -1.28
C LEU A 115 -0.31 4.60 -2.66
N LEU A 116 -0.95 3.60 -3.27
CA LEU A 116 -1.55 3.74 -4.60
C LEU A 116 -2.63 4.82 -4.63
N GLY A 117 -3.50 4.84 -3.62
CA GLY A 117 -4.54 5.86 -3.53
C GLY A 117 -3.96 7.27 -3.41
N TRP A 118 -2.92 7.44 -2.59
CA TRP A 118 -2.25 8.72 -2.41
C TRP A 118 -1.58 9.19 -3.71
N LEU A 119 -0.89 8.28 -4.41
CA LEU A 119 -0.25 8.60 -5.68
C LEU A 119 -1.29 8.96 -6.75
N ASN A 120 -2.35 8.17 -6.86
CA ASN A 120 -3.36 8.37 -7.89
C ASN A 120 -4.10 9.68 -7.72
N ALA A 121 -4.34 10.10 -6.48
CA ALA A 121 -4.97 11.39 -6.21
C ALA A 121 -4.13 12.58 -6.68
N ARG A 122 -2.83 12.39 -6.87
CA ARG A 122 -1.89 13.43 -7.28
C ARG A 122 -1.50 13.34 -8.75
N ALA A 123 -1.90 12.27 -9.43
CA ALA A 123 -1.57 12.08 -10.83
C ALA A 123 -2.31 13.10 -11.69
N PRO A 124 -1.66 13.69 -12.74
CA PRO A 124 -2.34 14.59 -13.66
C PRO A 124 -3.52 13.93 -14.37
N GLU A 125 -3.39 12.65 -14.67
CA GLU A 125 -4.44 11.83 -15.26
C GLU A 125 -4.67 10.61 -14.39
N PRO A 126 -5.48 10.72 -13.33
CA PRO A 126 -5.67 9.60 -12.42
C PRO A 126 -6.23 8.37 -13.11
N LEU A 127 -5.73 7.22 -12.70
CA LEU A 127 -6.27 5.95 -13.18
C LEU A 127 -7.67 5.73 -12.59
N PRO A 128 -8.58 5.10 -13.34
CA PRO A 128 -9.90 4.78 -12.81
C PRO A 128 -9.76 3.78 -11.65
N LEU A 129 -10.54 4.03 -10.59
CA LEU A 129 -10.58 3.11 -9.47
C LEU A 129 -11.45 1.91 -9.82
N PRO A 130 -11.09 0.71 -9.35
CA PRO A 130 -11.95 -0.44 -9.53
C PRO A 130 -13.26 -0.26 -8.75
N GLU A 131 -14.32 -0.75 -9.32
CA GLU A 131 -15.63 -0.72 -8.70
C GLU A 131 -15.80 -1.85 -7.68
#